data_6e7c2b005bda2462c7a0831989133556
#
_entry.id   6e7c2b005bda2462c7a0831989133556
#
_cell.length_a   1.000
_cell.length_b   1.000
_cell.length_c   1.000
_cell.angle_alpha   90.00
_cell.angle_beta   90.00
_cell.angle_gamma   90.00
#
_symmetry.space_group_name_H-M   'P 1'
#
loop_
_entity.id
_entity.type
_entity.pdbx_description
1 polymer ?
#
loop_
_entity_poly.entity_id
_entity_poly.type
_entity_poly.pdbx_seq_one_letter_code
_entity_poly.pdbx_strand_id
1 'polypeptide(L)' 'MYKTVVIEYSPKTDNMAQKVEEKANEMLKEGYTLVSFSVTAAASAILVFKK' A
#
# COMPACT_ATOMS: atom_id res chain seq x y z
N MET A 1 -1.27 16.93 0.06
CA MET A 1 -1.55 16.21 1.32
C MET A 1 -1.10 14.77 1.19
N TYR A 2 -0.43 14.26 2.19
CA TYR A 2 0.03 12.86 2.22
C TYR A 2 -0.86 12.03 3.11
N LYS A 3 -1.02 10.77 2.74
CA LYS A 3 -1.75 9.80 3.54
C LYS A 3 -0.96 8.50 3.59
N THR A 4 -0.82 7.94 4.78
CA THR A 4 -0.12 6.68 4.99
C THR A 4 -1.13 5.58 5.27
N VAL A 5 -0.97 4.46 4.56
CA VAL A 5 -1.84 3.30 4.72
C VAL A 5 -1.00 2.09 5.06
N VAL A 6 -1.40 1.31 6.05
CA VAL A 6 -0.73 0.08 6.43
C VAL A 6 -1.52 -1.11 5.92
N ILE A 7 -0.83 -1.99 5.19
CA ILE A 7 -1.40 -3.27 4.75
C ILE A 7 -0.91 -4.33 5.72
N GLU A 8 -1.84 -5.09 6.27
CA GLU A 8 -1.52 -6.09 7.26
C GLU A 8 -0.74 -7.26 6.68
N TYR A 9 -0.17 -8.04 7.59
CA TYR A 9 0.66 -9.19 7.30
C TYR A 9 0.04 -10.14 6.27
N SER A 10 0.89 -10.55 5.32
CA SER A 10 0.57 -11.62 4.39
C SER A 10 1.82 -12.48 4.22
N PRO A 11 1.72 -13.80 4.46
CA PRO A 11 2.89 -14.68 4.35
C PRO A 11 3.36 -14.92 2.93
N LYS A 12 2.53 -14.60 1.93
CA LYS A 12 2.87 -14.83 0.53
C LYS A 12 3.14 -13.50 -0.17
N THR A 13 4.30 -13.42 -0.81
CA THR A 13 4.72 -12.22 -1.54
C THR A 13 3.71 -11.83 -2.62
N ASP A 14 3.18 -12.82 -3.35
CA ASP A 14 2.20 -12.55 -4.40
C ASP A 14 0.93 -11.93 -3.84
N ASN A 15 0.47 -12.41 -2.69
CA ASN A 15 -0.70 -11.85 -2.03
C ASN A 15 -0.45 -10.43 -1.57
N MET A 16 0.76 -10.15 -1.07
CA MET A 16 1.14 -8.81 -0.64
C MET A 16 1.13 -7.85 -1.84
N ALA A 17 1.74 -8.26 -2.95
CA ALA A 17 1.78 -7.45 -4.17
C ALA A 17 0.37 -7.13 -4.67
N GLN A 18 -0.51 -8.13 -4.64
CA GLN A 18 -1.89 -7.92 -5.05
C GLN A 18 -2.61 -6.93 -4.13
N LYS A 19 -2.40 -7.05 -2.83
CA LYS A 19 -3.00 -6.12 -1.87
C LYS A 19 -2.51 -4.70 -2.07
N VAL A 20 -1.23 -4.52 -2.34
CA VAL A 20 -0.67 -3.20 -2.63
C VAL A 20 -1.33 -2.60 -3.88
N GLU A 21 -1.43 -3.39 -4.94
CA GLU A 21 -2.05 -2.94 -6.18
C GLU A 21 -3.51 -2.57 -5.99
N GLU A 22 -4.27 -3.40 -5.29
CA GLU A 22 -5.67 -3.14 -5.03
C GLU A 22 -5.86 -1.85 -4.22
N LYS A 23 -5.04 -1.66 -3.19
CA LYS A 23 -5.13 -0.47 -2.37
C LYS A 23 -4.72 0.77 -3.17
N ALA A 24 -3.69 0.67 -3.99
CA ALA A 24 -3.24 1.79 -4.82
C ALA A 24 -4.34 2.20 -5.80
N ASN A 25 -5.01 1.24 -6.42
CA ASN A 25 -6.11 1.51 -7.35
C ASN A 25 -7.32 2.11 -6.64
N GLU A 26 -7.63 1.61 -5.45
CA GLU A 26 -8.70 2.16 -4.64
C GLU A 26 -8.44 3.63 -4.27
N MET A 27 -7.22 3.91 -3.84
CA MET A 27 -6.85 5.28 -3.47
C MET A 27 -6.80 6.21 -4.67
N LEU A 28 -6.41 5.69 -5.83
CA LEU A 28 -6.39 6.48 -7.06
C LEU A 28 -7.78 7.01 -7.39
N LYS A 29 -8.82 6.22 -7.16
CA LYS A 29 -10.20 6.64 -7.39
C LYS A 29 -10.60 7.81 -6.49
N GLU A 30 -9.94 7.97 -5.36
CA GLU A 30 -10.18 9.09 -4.44
C GLU A 30 -9.24 10.26 -4.69
N GLY A 31 -8.45 10.20 -5.76
CA GLY A 31 -7.54 11.28 -6.12
C GLY A 31 -6.16 11.18 -5.53
N TYR A 32 -5.81 10.05 -4.90
CA TYR A 32 -4.49 9.83 -4.32
C TYR A 32 -3.60 9.08 -5.31
N THR A 33 -2.31 9.41 -5.30
CA THR A 33 -1.29 8.75 -6.10
C THR A 33 -0.28 8.09 -5.16
N LEU A 34 0.08 6.85 -5.44
CA LEU A 34 1.09 6.15 -4.66
C LEU A 34 2.46 6.79 -4.89
N VAL A 35 3.10 7.22 -3.81
CA VAL A 35 4.42 7.83 -3.86
C VAL A 35 5.50 6.80 -3.57
N SER A 36 5.26 5.96 -2.56
CA SER A 36 6.27 5.00 -2.12
C SER A 36 5.60 3.92 -1.27
N PHE A 37 6.25 2.78 -1.17
CA PHE A 37 5.85 1.77 -0.19
C PHE A 37 7.10 1.02 0.29
N SER A 38 6.98 0.42 1.45
CA SER A 38 8.05 -0.43 1.96
C SER A 38 7.45 -1.58 2.75
N VAL A 39 8.17 -2.70 2.77
CA VAL A 39 7.77 -3.89 3.51
C VAL A 39 8.52 -3.90 4.82
N THR A 40 7.80 -4.07 5.93
CA THR A 40 8.40 -4.11 7.26
C THR A 40 8.90 -5.50 7.61
N ALA A 41 9.69 -5.59 8.67
CA ALA A 41 10.18 -6.87 9.17
C ALA A 41 9.06 -7.80 9.64
N ALA A 42 7.89 -7.25 9.93
CA ALA A 42 6.72 -8.04 10.34
C ALA A 42 5.87 -8.47 9.14
N ALA A 43 6.41 -8.39 7.92
CA ALA A 43 5.73 -8.73 6.68
C ALA A 43 4.46 -7.91 6.43
N SER A 44 4.44 -6.69 6.95
CA SER A 44 3.41 -5.70 6.63
C SER A 44 3.96 -4.70 5.62
N ALA A 45 3.09 -3.99 4.92
CA ALA A 45 3.51 -2.96 3.98
C ALA A 45 2.98 -1.61 4.41
N ILE A 46 3.83 -0.59 4.30
CA ILE A 46 3.44 0.79 4.55
C ILE A 46 3.45 1.53 3.22
N LEU A 47 2.31 2.09 2.85
CA LEU A 47 2.14 2.80 1.60
C LEU A 47 1.95 4.29 1.87
N VAL A 48 2.63 5.13 1.10
CA VAL A 48 2.50 6.57 1.22
C VAL A 48 1.85 7.10 -0.05
N PHE A 49 0.76 7.83 0.12
CA PHE A 49 0.02 8.43 -0.98
C PHE A 49 0.08 9.95 -0.91
N LYS A 50 -0.05 10.57 -2.05
CA LYS A 50 -0.12 12.03 -2.16
C LYS A 50 -1.36 12.41 -2.96
N LYS A 51 -2.05 13.40 -2.45
CA LYS A 51 -3.22 13.96 -3.14
C LYS A 51 -2.87 15.30 -3.80
#